data_d0e681be54f55f1c42fa2eafd0310ef1
#
_entry.id   d0e681be54f55f1c42fa2eafd0310ef1
#
_cell.length_a   1.000
_cell.length_b   1.000
_cell.length_c   1.000
_cell.angle_alpha   90.00
_cell.angle_beta   90.00
_cell.angle_gamma   90.00
#
_symmetry.space_group_name_H-M   'P 1'
#
loop_
_entity.id
_entity.type
_entity.pdbx_description
1 polymer ?
#
loop_
_entity_poly.entity_id
_entity_poly.type
_entity_poly.pdbx_seq_one_letter_code
_entity_poly.pdbx_strand_id
1 'polypeptide(L)'
;MRMRLTLVILVVITTLADSAGAQAPRRTLVLGMPVTPPNLPHIGVYVAKDLGYFDEEGINVELTAFESGLQSLRGGIAGGLGIVGASSEPIITVISRGAKIRTIFSYAHKLTVVMAAQESIRKPTDLRGKNLGIQEVGAFREVMTRAVLLSAGLTLQDVNYVPVSSAGYIAALLDNRIDTAILHIDQAYMARTKKASLHPLVPLWEVMPSYWYGTFSANEELLRKDPDLFARAVAAIIKAHRFMYRNKDRTLDIAGKHTGYTKEILSPAYDALAAAKVWPVNDGMPTEMVEVTINKMVEIGLLKESEKPKVDQVVDRGPVNAALAKLGRWTDDPAWK
;
A
#
# COMPACT_ATOMS: atom_id res chain seq x y z
N MET A 1 94.04 -13.42 4.98
CA MET A 1 92.87 -14.17 4.44
C MET A 1 91.61 -13.50 5.12
N ARG A 2 90.95 -12.61 4.38
CA ARG A 2 89.78 -11.81 4.88
C ARG A 2 88.51 -12.48 4.38
N MET A 3 87.76 -13.05 5.34
CA MET A 3 86.48 -13.69 5.08
C MET A 3 85.38 -12.61 5.00
N ARG A 4 84.74 -12.43 3.85
CA ARG A 4 83.61 -11.53 3.65
C ARG A 4 82.28 -12.24 4.04
N LEU A 5 81.63 -11.80 5.06
CA LEU A 5 80.33 -12.28 5.50
C LEU A 5 79.28 -11.56 4.65
N THR A 6 78.54 -12.27 3.77
CA THR A 6 77.46 -11.74 3.00
C THR A 6 76.15 -11.92 3.78
N LEU A 7 75.57 -10.79 4.22
CA LEU A 7 74.27 -10.76 4.92
C LEU A 7 73.12 -10.84 3.89
N VAL A 8 72.39 -11.94 3.89
CA VAL A 8 71.18 -12.09 3.07
C VAL A 8 70.00 -11.58 3.89
N ILE A 9 69.42 -10.42 3.48
CA ILE A 9 68.19 -9.88 4.07
C ILE A 9 67.00 -10.55 3.38
N LEU A 10 66.30 -11.41 4.10
CA LEU A 10 65.02 -12.02 3.67
C LEU A 10 63.88 -11.02 3.86
N VAL A 11 63.42 -10.37 2.80
CA VAL A 11 62.25 -9.52 2.84
C VAL A 11 61.00 -10.39 2.78
N VAL A 12 60.31 -10.57 3.91
CA VAL A 12 59.00 -11.22 3.98
C VAL A 12 57.97 -10.19 3.57
N ILE A 13 57.46 -10.30 2.33
CA ILE A 13 56.28 -9.53 1.85
C ILE A 13 55.04 -10.23 2.38
N THR A 14 54.48 -9.72 3.48
CA THR A 14 53.13 -10.09 3.91
C THR A 14 52.12 -9.43 3.00
N THR A 15 51.57 -10.19 2.04
CA THR A 15 50.40 -9.79 1.27
C THR A 15 49.19 -9.82 2.22
N LEU A 16 48.76 -8.65 2.70
CA LEU A 16 47.41 -8.47 3.25
C LEU A 16 46.42 -8.72 2.13
N ALA A 17 45.90 -9.95 2.06
CA ALA A 17 44.72 -10.23 1.27
C ALA A 17 43.55 -9.46 1.89
N ASP A 18 43.20 -8.32 1.29
CA ASP A 18 41.89 -7.67 1.51
C ASP A 18 40.85 -8.73 1.16
N SER A 19 40.28 -9.37 2.18
CA SER A 19 39.05 -10.12 2.07
C SER A 19 37.93 -9.11 1.82
N ALA A 20 37.80 -8.64 0.57
CA ALA A 20 36.57 -8.04 0.11
C ALA A 20 35.48 -9.07 0.38
N GLY A 21 34.75 -8.91 1.47
CA GLY A 21 33.66 -9.79 1.87
C GLY A 21 32.69 -9.90 0.70
N ALA A 22 32.69 -11.05 0.05
CA ALA A 22 31.71 -11.34 -0.99
C ALA A 22 30.33 -11.17 -0.36
N GLN A 23 29.66 -10.07 -0.69
CA GLN A 23 28.31 -9.79 -0.21
C GLN A 23 27.44 -10.96 -0.66
N ALA A 24 26.78 -11.62 0.30
CA ALA A 24 25.90 -12.75 -0.04
C ALA A 24 24.92 -12.34 -1.16
N PRO A 25 24.63 -13.22 -2.11
CA PRO A 25 23.76 -12.88 -3.24
C PRO A 25 22.42 -12.38 -2.72
N ARG A 26 21.97 -11.24 -3.25
CA ARG A 26 20.69 -10.62 -2.87
C ARG A 26 19.55 -11.59 -3.17
N ARG A 27 18.60 -11.68 -2.24
CA ARG A 27 17.37 -12.46 -2.42
C ARG A 27 16.39 -11.67 -3.28
N THR A 28 15.87 -12.27 -4.36
CA THR A 28 14.81 -11.62 -5.15
C THR A 28 13.46 -11.78 -4.45
N LEU A 29 12.73 -10.67 -4.34
CA LEU A 29 11.38 -10.61 -3.79
C LEU A 29 10.46 -9.89 -4.77
N VAL A 30 9.49 -10.61 -5.34
CA VAL A 30 8.46 -10.03 -6.21
C VAL A 30 7.32 -9.49 -5.35
N LEU A 31 7.05 -8.19 -5.46
CA LEU A 31 6.01 -7.50 -4.71
C LEU A 31 4.94 -6.97 -5.68
N GLY A 32 3.70 -7.42 -5.51
CA GLY A 32 2.55 -6.95 -6.28
C GLY A 32 2.04 -5.62 -5.77
N MET A 33 1.91 -4.64 -6.66
CA MET A 33 1.33 -3.33 -6.36
C MET A 33 -0.15 -3.30 -6.77
N PRO A 34 -1.05 -2.76 -5.90
CA PRO A 34 -2.50 -2.91 -6.08
C PRO A 34 -3.11 -1.97 -7.12
N VAL A 35 -2.31 -1.10 -7.75
CA VAL A 35 -2.78 -0.09 -8.69
C VAL A 35 -1.68 0.36 -9.64
N THR A 36 -2.03 0.66 -10.89
CA THR A 36 -1.13 1.26 -11.89
C THR A 36 -1.85 2.37 -12.68
N PRO A 37 -1.24 3.59 -12.81
CA PRO A 37 -0.09 4.07 -12.04
C PRO A 37 -0.39 4.15 -10.54
N PRO A 38 0.63 4.18 -9.65
CA PRO A 38 0.41 4.31 -8.22
C PRO A 38 -0.21 5.66 -7.87
N ASN A 39 -0.96 5.69 -6.77
CA ASN A 39 -1.40 6.92 -6.12
C ASN A 39 -0.51 7.22 -4.91
N LEU A 40 -0.58 8.41 -4.39
CA LEU A 40 0.30 8.86 -3.30
C LEU A 40 0.29 7.95 -2.05
N PRO A 41 -0.84 7.33 -1.63
CA PRO A 41 -0.82 6.35 -0.53
C PRO A 41 0.08 5.13 -0.76
N HIS A 42 0.32 4.74 -2.02
CA HIS A 42 1.12 3.56 -2.40
C HIS A 42 2.62 3.86 -2.54
N ILE A 43 3.03 5.14 -2.42
CA ILE A 43 4.37 5.58 -2.84
C ILE A 43 5.50 5.04 -1.94
N GLY A 44 5.21 4.62 -0.70
CA GLY A 44 6.22 4.18 0.27
C GLY A 44 7.14 3.07 -0.25
N VAL A 45 6.62 2.11 -1.02
CA VAL A 45 7.43 1.03 -1.63
C VAL A 45 8.35 1.56 -2.72
N TYR A 46 7.87 2.51 -3.52
CA TYR A 46 8.68 3.16 -4.55
C TYR A 46 9.78 4.02 -3.93
N VAL A 47 9.47 4.70 -2.83
CA VAL A 47 10.47 5.44 -2.02
C VAL A 47 11.53 4.47 -1.48
N ALA A 48 11.11 3.32 -0.92
CA ALA A 48 12.04 2.30 -0.43
C ALA A 48 12.98 1.80 -1.54
N LYS A 49 12.43 1.57 -2.74
CA LYS A 49 13.21 1.09 -3.89
C LYS A 49 14.15 2.18 -4.42
N ASP A 50 13.66 3.39 -4.67
CA ASP A 50 14.44 4.49 -5.28
C ASP A 50 15.55 5.00 -4.35
N LEU A 51 15.38 4.85 -3.02
CA LEU A 51 16.41 5.19 -2.01
C LEU A 51 17.32 4.02 -1.63
N GLY A 52 17.14 2.84 -2.23
CA GLY A 52 18.00 1.68 -1.98
C GLY A 52 17.75 0.97 -0.65
N TYR A 53 16.65 1.23 0.06
CA TYR A 53 16.40 0.58 1.36
C TYR A 53 16.20 -0.93 1.27
N PHE A 54 15.68 -1.45 0.14
CA PHE A 54 15.67 -2.89 -0.11
C PHE A 54 17.07 -3.44 -0.33
N ASP A 55 17.93 -2.69 -1.04
CA ASP A 55 19.33 -3.07 -1.28
C ASP A 55 20.12 -3.13 0.03
N GLU A 56 19.92 -2.16 0.95
CA GLU A 56 20.51 -2.16 2.31
C GLU A 56 20.09 -3.42 3.11
N GLU A 57 18.88 -3.92 2.88
CA GLU A 57 18.36 -5.13 3.49
C GLU A 57 18.75 -6.41 2.71
N GLY A 58 19.60 -6.32 1.67
CA GLY A 58 20.03 -7.46 0.86
C GLY A 58 18.92 -8.07 -0.02
N ILE A 59 17.94 -7.26 -0.40
CA ILE A 59 16.79 -7.68 -1.21
C ILE A 59 16.86 -7.01 -2.59
N ASN A 60 16.78 -7.83 -3.66
CA ASN A 60 16.46 -7.36 -5.00
C ASN A 60 14.93 -7.34 -5.15
N VAL A 61 14.30 -6.16 -4.99
CA VAL A 61 12.83 -6.04 -5.09
C VAL A 61 12.40 -5.84 -6.53
N GLU A 62 11.49 -6.67 -6.98
CA GLU A 62 10.79 -6.52 -8.26
C GLU A 62 9.34 -6.11 -8.00
N LEU A 63 8.92 -4.96 -8.55
CA LEU A 63 7.56 -4.45 -8.40
C LEU A 63 6.73 -4.82 -9.63
N THR A 64 5.68 -5.61 -9.42
CA THR A 64 4.71 -5.96 -10.45
C THR A 64 3.42 -5.19 -10.18
N ALA A 65 3.04 -4.29 -11.08
CA ALA A 65 1.85 -3.47 -10.94
C ALA A 65 0.62 -4.14 -11.59
N PHE A 66 -0.52 -4.03 -10.91
CA PHE A 66 -1.81 -4.57 -11.34
C PHE A 66 -2.85 -3.43 -11.45
N GLU A 67 -3.96 -3.69 -12.16
CA GLU A 67 -5.08 -2.74 -12.24
C GLU A 67 -5.86 -2.64 -10.92
N SER A 68 -5.87 -3.70 -10.10
CA SER A 68 -6.54 -3.73 -8.81
C SER A 68 -5.81 -4.62 -7.79
N GLY A 69 -6.05 -4.39 -6.50
CA GLY A 69 -5.56 -5.27 -5.43
C GLY A 69 -6.13 -6.68 -5.52
N LEU A 70 -7.35 -6.84 -6.08
CA LEU A 70 -7.92 -8.15 -6.32
C LEU A 70 -7.14 -8.93 -7.40
N GLN A 71 -6.66 -8.26 -8.45
CA GLN A 71 -5.79 -8.89 -9.45
C GLN A 71 -4.41 -9.23 -8.88
N SER A 72 -3.82 -8.34 -8.06
CA SER A 72 -2.59 -8.64 -7.32
C SER A 72 -2.74 -9.87 -6.43
N LEU A 73 -3.87 -9.99 -5.71
CA LEU A 73 -4.16 -11.18 -4.90
C LEU A 73 -4.26 -12.47 -5.74
N ARG A 74 -4.93 -12.41 -6.89
CA ARG A 74 -4.98 -13.56 -7.83
C ARG A 74 -3.58 -13.97 -8.29
N GLY A 75 -2.71 -13.00 -8.61
CA GLY A 75 -1.30 -13.24 -8.93
C GLY A 75 -0.51 -13.90 -7.78
N GLY A 76 -0.77 -13.48 -6.56
CA GLY A 76 -0.18 -14.07 -5.35
C GLY A 76 -0.65 -15.50 -5.09
N ILE A 77 -1.94 -15.77 -5.24
CA ILE A 77 -2.50 -17.12 -5.11
C ILE A 77 -1.94 -18.06 -6.18
N ALA A 78 -1.70 -17.56 -7.39
CA ALA A 78 -1.05 -18.31 -8.48
C ALA A 78 0.46 -18.55 -8.25
N GLY A 79 1.04 -18.03 -7.15
CA GLY A 79 2.45 -18.25 -6.79
C GLY A 79 3.43 -17.28 -7.45
N GLY A 80 2.96 -16.29 -8.20
CA GLY A 80 3.83 -15.33 -8.89
C GLY A 80 4.39 -14.21 -8.00
N LEU A 81 3.94 -14.08 -6.76
CA LEU A 81 4.32 -12.98 -5.85
C LEU A 81 4.78 -13.52 -4.49
N GLY A 82 5.84 -12.93 -3.96
CA GLY A 82 6.25 -13.12 -2.57
C GLY A 82 5.43 -12.28 -1.60
N ILE A 83 5.11 -11.03 -2.00
CA ILE A 83 4.21 -10.13 -1.25
C ILE A 83 3.10 -9.64 -2.16
N VAL A 84 1.87 -9.68 -1.67
CA VAL A 84 0.65 -9.18 -2.32
C VAL A 84 0.29 -7.84 -1.72
N GLY A 85 0.30 -6.77 -2.51
CA GLY A 85 -0.31 -5.50 -2.15
C GLY A 85 -1.79 -5.50 -2.56
N ALA A 86 -2.67 -5.25 -1.60
CA ALA A 86 -4.11 -5.14 -1.83
C ALA A 86 -4.76 -4.25 -0.77
N SER A 87 -6.02 -3.86 -0.96
CA SER A 87 -6.85 -3.40 0.14
C SER A 87 -7.23 -4.58 1.05
N SER A 88 -7.73 -4.29 2.24
CA SER A 88 -8.02 -5.33 3.24
C SER A 88 -9.16 -6.29 2.83
N GLU A 89 -10.15 -5.82 2.08
CA GLU A 89 -11.37 -6.57 1.77
C GLU A 89 -11.11 -7.88 1.03
N PRO A 90 -10.41 -7.90 -0.12
CA PRO A 90 -10.15 -9.15 -0.83
C PRO A 90 -9.28 -10.10 -0.01
N ILE A 91 -8.35 -9.58 0.81
CA ILE A 91 -7.51 -10.39 1.68
C ILE A 91 -8.35 -11.07 2.76
N ILE A 92 -9.17 -10.30 3.50
CA ILE A 92 -10.05 -10.83 4.54
C ILE A 92 -11.05 -11.85 3.95
N THR A 93 -11.60 -11.55 2.76
CA THR A 93 -12.56 -12.44 2.08
C THR A 93 -11.95 -13.79 1.72
N VAL A 94 -10.71 -13.84 1.22
CA VAL A 94 -10.11 -15.17 0.91
C VAL A 94 -9.67 -15.90 2.16
N ILE A 95 -9.24 -15.20 3.22
CA ILE A 95 -8.93 -15.80 4.52
C ILE A 95 -10.17 -16.44 5.14
N SER A 96 -11.33 -15.76 5.10
CA SER A 96 -12.59 -16.32 5.59
C SER A 96 -13.00 -17.60 4.86
N ARG A 97 -12.49 -17.80 3.67
CA ARG A 97 -12.69 -19.02 2.84
C ARG A 97 -11.56 -20.04 2.98
N GLY A 98 -10.65 -19.83 3.93
CA GLY A 98 -9.58 -20.78 4.26
C GLY A 98 -8.26 -20.60 3.51
N ALA A 99 -8.08 -19.50 2.76
CA ALA A 99 -6.80 -19.20 2.12
C ALA A 99 -5.68 -19.04 3.14
N LYS A 100 -4.51 -19.60 2.84
CA LYS A 100 -3.32 -19.59 3.69
C LYS A 100 -2.45 -18.37 3.37
N ILE A 101 -2.97 -17.18 3.65
CA ILE A 101 -2.32 -15.87 3.47
C ILE A 101 -2.50 -15.05 4.74
N ARG A 102 -1.50 -14.24 5.09
CA ARG A 102 -1.53 -13.33 6.25
C ARG A 102 -1.04 -11.95 5.84
N THR A 103 -1.66 -10.92 6.38
CA THR A 103 -1.12 -9.57 6.29
C THR A 103 0.04 -9.39 7.26
N ILE A 104 1.15 -8.88 6.77
CA ILE A 104 2.40 -8.70 7.51
C ILE A 104 2.76 -7.24 7.76
N PHE A 105 2.11 -6.31 7.04
CA PHE A 105 2.29 -4.86 7.17
C PHE A 105 1.20 -4.10 6.41
N SER A 106 1.09 -2.78 6.63
CA SER A 106 0.23 -1.89 5.85
C SER A 106 1.04 -0.86 5.07
N TYR A 107 0.72 -0.66 3.78
CA TYR A 107 1.28 0.46 3.04
C TYR A 107 0.57 1.79 3.34
N ALA A 108 -0.71 1.72 3.74
CA ALA A 108 -1.51 2.84 4.19
C ALA A 108 -2.64 2.30 5.09
N HIS A 109 -2.58 2.56 6.40
CA HIS A 109 -3.51 1.90 7.32
C HIS A 109 -4.85 2.62 7.47
N LYS A 110 -5.03 3.81 6.88
CA LYS A 110 -6.28 4.59 6.91
C LYS A 110 -6.81 4.84 5.50
N LEU A 111 -8.12 5.04 5.39
CA LEU A 111 -8.75 5.42 4.13
C LEU A 111 -8.26 6.79 3.63
N THR A 112 -8.04 6.88 2.33
CA THR A 112 -7.45 8.04 1.65
C THR A 112 -8.24 8.45 0.41
N VAL A 113 -9.51 8.09 0.36
CA VAL A 113 -10.36 8.23 -0.82
C VAL A 113 -11.61 9.04 -0.52
N VAL A 114 -12.07 9.71 -1.56
CA VAL A 114 -13.35 10.42 -1.57
C VAL A 114 -14.19 9.89 -2.74
N MET A 115 -15.51 9.93 -2.62
CA MET A 115 -16.38 9.82 -3.78
C MET A 115 -16.40 11.19 -4.46
N ALA A 116 -15.79 11.30 -5.63
CA ALA A 116 -15.86 12.49 -6.47
C ALA A 116 -17.10 12.42 -7.36
N ALA A 117 -17.79 13.55 -7.56
CA ALA A 117 -19.05 13.61 -8.30
C ALA A 117 -19.11 14.81 -9.26
N GLN A 118 -19.96 14.66 -10.28
CA GLN A 118 -20.39 15.76 -11.15
C GLN A 118 -21.20 16.78 -10.35
N GLU A 119 -21.22 18.02 -10.83
CA GLU A 119 -21.84 19.16 -10.17
C GLU A 119 -23.32 18.96 -9.78
N SER A 120 -24.07 18.19 -10.59
CA SER A 120 -25.50 17.93 -10.38
C SER A 120 -25.80 16.98 -9.20
N ILE A 121 -24.79 16.28 -8.66
CA ILE A 121 -24.94 15.32 -7.57
C ILE A 121 -24.46 16.00 -6.28
N ARG A 122 -25.38 16.37 -5.40
CA ARG A 122 -25.09 17.17 -4.19
C ARG A 122 -25.11 16.37 -2.90
N LYS A 123 -25.77 15.21 -2.91
CA LYS A 123 -25.91 14.31 -1.76
C LYS A 123 -25.96 12.85 -2.23
N PRO A 124 -25.62 11.89 -1.38
CA PRO A 124 -25.56 10.47 -1.77
C PRO A 124 -26.86 9.91 -2.32
N THR A 125 -28.04 10.42 -1.91
CA THR A 125 -29.34 9.99 -2.48
C THR A 125 -29.53 10.37 -3.95
N ASP A 126 -28.77 11.34 -4.47
CA ASP A 126 -28.81 11.75 -5.88
C ASP A 126 -28.10 10.75 -6.80
N LEU A 127 -27.46 9.72 -6.24
CA LEU A 127 -26.79 8.64 -6.98
C LEU A 127 -27.77 7.71 -7.70
N ARG A 128 -29.07 7.72 -7.34
CA ARG A 128 -30.08 6.87 -7.99
C ARG A 128 -30.10 7.08 -9.50
N GLY A 129 -29.98 5.98 -10.26
CA GLY A 129 -29.96 5.97 -11.71
C GLY A 129 -28.66 6.48 -12.34
N LYS A 130 -27.61 6.81 -11.54
CA LYS A 130 -26.36 7.35 -12.04
C LYS A 130 -25.38 6.28 -12.48
N ASN A 131 -24.41 6.68 -13.31
CA ASN A 131 -23.30 5.86 -13.79
C ASN A 131 -22.12 5.99 -12.84
N LEU A 132 -21.78 4.94 -12.12
CA LEU A 132 -20.70 4.91 -11.13
C LEU A 132 -19.51 4.12 -11.67
N GLY A 133 -18.35 4.77 -11.74
CA GLY A 133 -17.13 4.15 -12.24
C GLY A 133 -16.55 3.17 -11.21
N ILE A 134 -16.34 1.92 -11.62
CA ILE A 134 -15.67 0.88 -10.82
C ILE A 134 -14.64 0.14 -11.67
N GLN A 135 -13.64 -0.50 -11.03
CA GLN A 135 -12.69 -1.39 -11.75
C GLN A 135 -13.34 -2.74 -12.05
N GLU A 136 -13.76 -3.41 -11.00
CA GLU A 136 -14.46 -4.69 -11.02
C GLU A 136 -15.23 -4.87 -9.70
N VAL A 137 -16.25 -5.71 -9.72
CA VAL A 137 -17.03 -6.04 -8.52
C VAL A 137 -16.15 -6.79 -7.50
N GLY A 138 -16.22 -6.38 -6.24
CA GLY A 138 -15.40 -6.92 -5.15
C GLY A 138 -14.01 -6.29 -5.04
N ALA A 139 -13.62 -5.39 -5.95
CA ALA A 139 -12.41 -4.59 -5.80
C ALA A 139 -12.68 -3.35 -4.93
N PHE A 140 -11.61 -2.76 -4.38
CA PHE A 140 -11.65 -1.66 -3.41
C PHE A 140 -12.65 -0.55 -3.74
N ARG A 141 -12.61 -0.01 -4.97
CA ARG A 141 -13.46 1.14 -5.35
C ARG A 141 -14.94 0.76 -5.40
N GLU A 142 -15.27 -0.46 -5.83
CA GLU A 142 -16.64 -0.96 -5.77
C GLU A 142 -17.13 -1.11 -4.34
N VAL A 143 -16.29 -1.69 -3.47
CA VAL A 143 -16.62 -1.85 -2.05
C VAL A 143 -16.87 -0.50 -1.36
N MET A 144 -16.03 0.50 -1.64
CA MET A 144 -16.23 1.87 -1.13
C MET A 144 -17.50 2.52 -1.70
N THR A 145 -17.78 2.30 -2.99
CA THR A 145 -19.03 2.76 -3.63
C THR A 145 -20.25 2.14 -2.95
N ARG A 146 -20.22 0.83 -2.69
CA ARG A 146 -21.29 0.10 -1.99
C ARG A 146 -21.55 0.67 -0.59
N ALA A 147 -20.48 0.98 0.16
CA ALA A 147 -20.63 1.59 1.48
C ALA A 147 -21.36 2.95 1.43
N VAL A 148 -21.05 3.79 0.43
CA VAL A 148 -21.74 5.07 0.23
C VAL A 148 -23.20 4.85 -0.15
N LEU A 149 -23.51 3.91 -1.06
CA LEU A 149 -24.87 3.59 -1.46
C LEU A 149 -25.71 3.16 -0.25
N LEU A 150 -25.19 2.21 0.54
CA LEU A 150 -25.90 1.71 1.72
C LEU A 150 -26.13 2.80 2.76
N SER A 151 -25.16 3.71 2.98
CA SER A 151 -25.34 4.85 3.89
C SER A 151 -26.44 5.81 3.45
N ALA A 152 -26.78 5.82 2.16
CA ALA A 152 -27.86 6.61 1.57
C ALA A 152 -29.20 5.84 1.43
N GLY A 153 -29.27 4.60 1.92
CA GLY A 153 -30.45 3.74 1.73
C GLY A 153 -30.64 3.27 0.29
N LEU A 154 -29.54 3.26 -0.51
CA LEU A 154 -29.52 2.78 -1.87
C LEU A 154 -28.90 1.38 -1.94
N THR A 155 -29.24 0.65 -3.01
CA THR A 155 -28.70 -0.67 -3.33
C THR A 155 -27.93 -0.65 -4.64
N LEU A 156 -27.28 -1.77 -4.98
CA LEU A 156 -26.59 -1.92 -6.27
C LEU A 156 -27.53 -1.85 -7.48
N GLN A 157 -28.80 -2.18 -7.28
CA GLN A 157 -29.85 -2.13 -8.32
C GLN A 157 -30.32 -0.70 -8.62
N ASP A 158 -30.03 0.23 -7.74
CA ASP A 158 -30.42 1.63 -7.90
C ASP A 158 -29.46 2.45 -8.78
N VAL A 159 -28.34 1.85 -9.25
CA VAL A 159 -27.27 2.54 -9.98
C VAL A 159 -26.75 1.70 -11.15
N ASN A 160 -25.99 2.33 -12.06
CA ASN A 160 -25.32 1.64 -13.15
C ASN A 160 -23.80 1.58 -12.88
N TYR A 161 -23.23 0.40 -12.79
CA TYR A 161 -21.79 0.24 -12.73
C TYR A 161 -21.17 0.32 -14.11
N VAL A 162 -20.18 1.19 -14.27
CA VAL A 162 -19.41 1.37 -15.50
C VAL A 162 -17.97 0.92 -15.25
N PRO A 163 -17.49 -0.12 -15.94
CA PRO A 163 -16.10 -0.54 -15.83
C PRO A 163 -15.13 0.54 -16.31
N VAL A 164 -14.16 0.90 -15.46
CA VAL A 164 -13.13 1.91 -15.75
C VAL A 164 -11.78 1.42 -15.24
N SER A 165 -10.74 1.49 -16.09
CA SER A 165 -9.37 1.18 -15.66
C SER A 165 -8.87 2.16 -14.61
N SER A 166 -7.87 1.77 -13.85
CA SER A 166 -7.29 2.59 -12.78
C SER A 166 -6.83 3.97 -13.25
N ALA A 167 -6.22 4.04 -14.42
CA ALA A 167 -5.78 5.28 -15.06
C ALA A 167 -6.93 6.10 -15.69
N GLY A 168 -8.06 5.46 -15.97
CA GLY A 168 -9.15 6.04 -16.77
C GLY A 168 -10.18 6.87 -16.01
N TYR A 169 -10.20 6.85 -14.67
CA TYR A 169 -11.26 7.48 -13.87
C TYR A 169 -11.40 8.98 -14.11
N ILE A 170 -10.28 9.71 -14.12
CA ILE A 170 -10.31 11.16 -14.33
C ILE A 170 -10.85 11.48 -15.70
N ALA A 171 -10.37 10.82 -16.75
CA ALA A 171 -10.86 11.03 -18.12
C ALA A 171 -12.36 10.70 -18.22
N ALA A 172 -12.82 9.59 -17.65
CA ALA A 172 -14.22 9.20 -17.67
C ALA A 172 -15.15 10.22 -16.97
N LEU A 173 -14.69 10.85 -15.86
CA LEU A 173 -15.39 11.95 -15.20
C LEU A 173 -15.40 13.25 -16.03
N LEU A 174 -14.27 13.59 -16.66
CA LEU A 174 -14.16 14.77 -17.52
C LEU A 174 -15.09 14.68 -18.74
N ASP A 175 -15.17 13.49 -19.36
CA ASP A 175 -15.98 13.20 -20.53
C ASP A 175 -17.46 12.92 -20.16
N ASN A 176 -17.85 13.00 -18.89
CA ASN A 176 -19.19 12.66 -18.39
C ASN A 176 -19.66 11.23 -18.75
N ARG A 177 -18.73 10.29 -18.98
CA ARG A 177 -19.06 8.86 -19.17
C ARG A 177 -19.48 8.19 -17.85
N ILE A 178 -19.01 8.73 -16.73
CA ILE A 178 -19.42 8.38 -15.38
C ILE A 178 -19.80 9.64 -14.61
N ASP A 179 -20.74 9.48 -13.71
CA ASP A 179 -21.23 10.56 -12.86
C ASP A 179 -20.41 10.70 -11.57
N THR A 180 -19.91 9.58 -11.06
CA THR A 180 -19.08 9.54 -9.85
C THR A 180 -18.00 8.45 -9.94
N ALA A 181 -16.96 8.62 -9.11
CA ALA A 181 -15.95 7.61 -8.88
C ALA A 181 -15.32 7.77 -7.49
N ILE A 182 -14.87 6.66 -6.91
CA ILE A 182 -13.98 6.68 -5.75
C ILE A 182 -12.57 7.06 -6.23
N LEU A 183 -12.05 8.19 -5.78
CA LEU A 183 -10.73 8.70 -6.12
C LEU A 183 -9.85 8.80 -4.88
N HIS A 184 -8.57 8.50 -5.01
CA HIS A 184 -7.59 8.89 -4.02
C HIS A 184 -7.44 10.41 -3.99
N ILE A 185 -6.98 10.95 -2.86
CA ILE A 185 -6.91 12.39 -2.63
C ILE A 185 -6.13 13.12 -3.73
N ASP A 186 -4.98 12.58 -4.17
CA ASP A 186 -4.18 13.11 -5.27
C ASP A 186 -4.93 13.10 -6.62
N GLN A 187 -5.68 12.03 -6.90
CA GLN A 187 -6.56 11.98 -8.08
C GLN A 187 -7.70 13.00 -7.99
N ALA A 188 -8.28 13.18 -6.82
CA ALA A 188 -9.35 14.17 -6.62
C ALA A 188 -8.83 15.61 -6.82
N TYR A 189 -7.62 15.94 -6.33
CA TYR A 189 -6.96 17.21 -6.63
C TYR A 189 -6.72 17.38 -8.13
N MET A 190 -6.16 16.38 -8.81
CA MET A 190 -5.94 16.42 -10.27
C MET A 190 -7.26 16.59 -11.03
N ALA A 191 -8.32 15.86 -10.68
CA ALA A 191 -9.62 15.98 -11.35
C ALA A 191 -10.17 17.41 -11.24
N ARG A 192 -10.09 18.04 -10.06
CA ARG A 192 -10.56 19.40 -9.83
C ARG A 192 -9.74 20.47 -10.57
N THR A 193 -8.43 20.29 -10.76
CA THR A 193 -7.65 21.20 -11.60
C THR A 193 -8.07 21.16 -13.07
N LYS A 194 -8.56 20.01 -13.55
CA LYS A 194 -9.05 19.85 -14.91
C LYS A 194 -10.51 20.32 -15.08
N LYS A 195 -11.34 20.13 -14.08
CA LYS A 195 -12.76 20.49 -14.08
C LYS A 195 -13.19 20.94 -12.68
N ALA A 196 -13.20 22.25 -12.45
CA ALA A 196 -13.43 22.85 -11.12
C ALA A 196 -14.81 22.49 -10.52
N SER A 197 -15.79 22.13 -11.35
CA SER A 197 -17.13 21.71 -10.90
C SER A 197 -17.17 20.29 -10.34
N LEU A 198 -16.15 19.46 -10.57
CA LEU A 198 -16.01 18.17 -9.88
C LEU A 198 -15.71 18.44 -8.40
N HIS A 199 -16.42 17.76 -7.52
CA HIS A 199 -16.30 17.99 -6.08
C HIS A 199 -16.28 16.67 -5.30
N PRO A 200 -15.69 16.64 -4.10
CA PRO A 200 -15.85 15.52 -3.18
C PRO A 200 -17.29 15.51 -2.66
N LEU A 201 -18.03 14.47 -3.01
CA LEU A 201 -19.41 14.26 -2.50
C LEU A 201 -19.36 13.67 -1.09
N VAL A 202 -18.51 12.68 -0.87
CA VAL A 202 -18.37 11.96 0.39
C VAL A 202 -16.89 11.59 0.61
N PRO A 203 -16.29 12.06 1.71
CA PRO A 203 -15.05 11.49 2.24
C PRO A 203 -15.34 10.11 2.85
N LEU A 204 -14.64 9.06 2.39
CA LEU A 204 -14.96 7.69 2.81
C LEU A 204 -14.65 7.42 4.28
N TRP A 205 -13.74 8.16 4.91
CA TRP A 205 -13.48 8.07 6.36
C TRP A 205 -14.62 8.55 7.23
N GLU A 206 -15.61 9.28 6.68
CA GLU A 206 -16.84 9.68 7.39
C GLU A 206 -17.87 8.54 7.38
N VAL A 207 -17.98 7.80 6.28
CA VAL A 207 -18.90 6.66 6.13
C VAL A 207 -18.32 5.38 6.76
N MET A 208 -17.01 5.23 6.70
CA MET A 208 -16.27 4.08 7.20
C MET A 208 -15.14 4.52 8.15
N PRO A 209 -15.50 5.06 9.34
CA PRO A 209 -14.50 5.49 10.31
C PRO A 209 -13.68 4.29 10.81
N SER A 210 -12.42 4.53 11.10
CA SER A 210 -11.48 3.50 11.58
C SER A 210 -11.33 2.27 10.67
N TYR A 211 -11.68 2.40 9.38
CA TYR A 211 -11.50 1.33 8.41
C TYR A 211 -10.03 1.10 8.07
N TRP A 212 -9.56 -0.13 8.22
CA TRP A 212 -8.20 -0.53 7.87
C TRP A 212 -8.08 -0.76 6.37
N TYR A 213 -7.20 0.01 5.70
CA TYR A 213 -7.24 0.10 4.24
C TYR A 213 -6.23 -0.82 3.54
N GLY A 214 -4.98 -0.39 3.43
CA GLY A 214 -4.01 -0.95 2.51
C GLY A 214 -3.04 -1.93 3.15
N THR A 215 -2.89 -3.11 2.56
CA THR A 215 -2.17 -4.24 3.15
C THR A 215 -1.06 -4.77 2.26
N PHE A 216 -0.01 -5.28 2.87
CA PHE A 216 0.95 -6.20 2.30
C PHE A 216 0.80 -7.55 2.97
N SER A 217 0.50 -8.57 2.16
CA SER A 217 0.21 -9.92 2.64
C SER A 217 1.12 -10.94 1.95
N ALA A 218 1.38 -12.06 2.61
CA ALA A 218 2.19 -13.14 2.07
C ALA A 218 1.60 -14.51 2.42
N ASN A 219 1.94 -15.51 1.63
CA ASN A 219 1.55 -16.89 1.88
C ASN A 219 2.20 -17.41 3.17
N GLU A 220 1.44 -18.13 4.02
CA GLU A 220 1.93 -18.67 5.30
C GLU A 220 3.13 -19.63 5.14
N GLU A 221 3.17 -20.39 4.06
CA GLU A 221 4.29 -21.31 3.80
C GLU A 221 5.57 -20.53 3.48
N LEU A 222 5.47 -19.46 2.66
CA LEU A 222 6.61 -18.59 2.37
C LEU A 222 7.10 -17.90 3.64
N LEU A 223 6.18 -17.39 4.49
CA LEU A 223 6.51 -16.77 5.78
C LEU A 223 7.26 -17.72 6.70
N ARG A 224 6.84 -19.00 6.77
CA ARG A 224 7.54 -20.02 7.58
C ARG A 224 8.89 -20.42 6.99
N LYS A 225 9.02 -20.45 5.66
CA LYS A 225 10.24 -20.87 4.96
C LYS A 225 11.34 -19.83 5.10
N ASP A 226 11.02 -18.55 5.09
CA ASP A 226 12.01 -17.47 5.14
C ASP A 226 11.49 -16.23 5.90
N PRO A 227 11.26 -16.35 7.21
CA PRO A 227 10.70 -15.25 8.01
C PRO A 227 11.59 -14.00 8.01
N ASP A 228 12.91 -14.18 7.89
CA ASP A 228 13.88 -13.09 7.85
C ASP A 228 13.76 -12.24 6.58
N LEU A 229 13.50 -12.83 5.42
CA LEU A 229 13.28 -12.09 4.18
C LEU A 229 12.10 -11.11 4.31
N PHE A 230 10.99 -11.56 4.88
CA PHE A 230 9.80 -10.72 5.08
C PHE A 230 10.01 -9.65 6.15
N ALA A 231 10.74 -9.97 7.22
CA ALA A 231 11.11 -8.98 8.25
C ALA A 231 11.99 -7.86 7.65
N ARG A 232 12.97 -8.20 6.83
CA ARG A 232 13.82 -7.23 6.12
C ARG A 232 13.04 -6.40 5.11
N ALA A 233 12.11 -7.02 4.36
CA ALA A 233 11.24 -6.29 3.44
C ALA A 233 10.36 -5.26 4.17
N VAL A 234 9.76 -5.64 5.29
CA VAL A 234 8.98 -4.74 6.14
C VAL A 234 9.87 -3.62 6.71
N ALA A 235 11.11 -3.94 7.13
CA ALA A 235 12.06 -2.93 7.61
C ALA A 235 12.37 -1.87 6.55
N ALA A 236 12.60 -2.28 5.29
CA ALA A 236 12.83 -1.35 4.17
C ALA A 236 11.63 -0.40 3.96
N ILE A 237 10.40 -0.91 4.04
CA ILE A 237 9.19 -0.10 3.88
C ILE A 237 8.99 0.86 5.07
N ILE A 238 9.23 0.40 6.30
CA ILE A 238 9.19 1.26 7.50
C ILE A 238 10.20 2.40 7.39
N LYS A 239 11.45 2.13 6.97
CA LYS A 239 12.47 3.17 6.71
C LYS A 239 11.94 4.22 5.73
N ALA A 240 11.30 3.79 4.63
CA ALA A 240 10.73 4.68 3.64
C ALA A 240 9.60 5.54 4.20
N HIS A 241 8.66 4.96 4.96
CA HIS A 241 7.59 5.73 5.60
C HIS A 241 8.13 6.78 6.57
N ARG A 242 9.13 6.42 7.39
CA ARG A 242 9.83 7.36 8.30
C ARG A 242 10.55 8.46 7.52
N PHE A 243 11.21 8.12 6.41
CA PHE A 243 11.84 9.10 5.52
C PHE A 243 10.82 10.07 4.94
N MET A 244 9.67 9.57 4.48
CA MET A 244 8.61 10.39 3.89
C MET A 244 8.15 11.50 4.84
N TYR A 245 7.93 11.22 6.12
CA TYR A 245 7.53 12.23 7.11
C TYR A 245 8.59 13.31 7.36
N ARG A 246 9.88 13.00 7.16
CA ARG A 246 10.99 13.94 7.40
C ARG A 246 11.44 14.69 6.16
N ASN A 247 11.10 14.21 4.96
CA ASN A 247 11.68 14.66 3.70
C ASN A 247 10.61 14.85 2.62
N LYS A 248 9.67 15.79 2.84
CA LYS A 248 8.54 16.07 1.93
C LYS A 248 9.00 16.27 0.50
N ASP A 249 9.93 17.23 0.24
CA ASP A 249 10.32 17.59 -1.11
C ASP A 249 10.88 16.41 -1.91
N ARG A 250 11.77 15.62 -1.28
CA ARG A 250 12.32 14.43 -1.92
C ARG A 250 11.27 13.35 -2.15
N THR A 251 10.32 13.21 -1.22
CA THR A 251 9.17 12.30 -1.38
C THR A 251 8.32 12.73 -2.58
N LEU A 252 8.05 14.03 -2.74
CA LEU A 252 7.28 14.56 -3.85
C LEU A 252 8.01 14.38 -5.20
N ASP A 253 9.34 14.49 -5.24
CA ASP A 253 10.14 14.20 -6.46
C ASP A 253 9.96 12.72 -6.88
N ILE A 254 10.09 11.79 -5.94
CA ILE A 254 9.90 10.37 -6.20
C ILE A 254 8.44 10.09 -6.58
N ALA A 255 7.48 10.66 -5.85
CA ALA A 255 6.06 10.50 -6.15
C ALA A 255 5.73 11.00 -7.56
N GLY A 256 6.22 12.18 -7.96
CA GLY A 256 6.02 12.73 -9.30
C GLY A 256 6.54 11.82 -10.41
N LYS A 257 7.72 11.22 -10.22
CA LYS A 257 8.30 10.26 -11.16
C LYS A 257 7.38 9.03 -11.39
N HIS A 258 6.74 8.52 -10.34
CA HIS A 258 5.96 7.29 -10.41
C HIS A 258 4.47 7.49 -10.67
N THR A 259 3.88 8.59 -10.19
CA THR A 259 2.46 8.92 -10.40
C THR A 259 2.20 9.67 -11.71
N GLY A 260 3.22 10.38 -12.22
CA GLY A 260 3.08 11.31 -13.34
C GLY A 260 2.44 12.65 -12.97
N TYR A 261 2.22 12.93 -11.68
CA TYR A 261 1.64 14.18 -11.21
C TYR A 261 2.72 15.22 -10.83
N THR A 262 2.38 16.50 -11.00
CA THR A 262 3.27 17.59 -10.61
C THR A 262 3.25 17.84 -9.10
N LYS A 263 4.25 18.56 -8.59
CA LYS A 263 4.32 18.93 -7.16
C LYS A 263 3.12 19.75 -6.70
N GLU A 264 2.55 20.59 -7.56
CA GLU A 264 1.36 21.40 -7.27
C GLU A 264 0.14 20.53 -6.92
N ILE A 265 0.01 19.36 -7.57
CA ILE A 265 -1.05 18.38 -7.28
C ILE A 265 -0.69 17.54 -6.06
N LEU A 266 0.54 17.08 -5.99
CA LEU A 266 0.97 16.14 -4.95
C LEU A 266 1.14 16.79 -3.57
N SER A 267 1.58 18.07 -3.51
CA SER A 267 1.91 18.70 -2.23
C SER A 267 0.71 18.83 -1.28
N PRO A 268 -0.46 19.36 -1.68
CA PRO A 268 -1.62 19.41 -0.80
C PRO A 268 -2.16 18.01 -0.44
N ALA A 269 -2.09 17.06 -1.36
CA ALA A 269 -2.45 15.67 -1.09
C ALA A 269 -1.52 15.02 -0.05
N TYR A 270 -0.21 15.24 -0.20
CA TYR A 270 0.78 14.77 0.77
C TYR A 270 0.52 15.36 2.16
N ASP A 271 0.28 16.67 2.27
CA ASP A 271 0.04 17.33 3.56
C ASP A 271 -1.18 16.73 4.27
N ALA A 272 -2.27 16.50 3.52
CA ALA A 272 -3.47 15.85 4.06
C ALA A 272 -3.19 14.42 4.55
N LEU A 273 -2.47 13.61 3.77
CA LEU A 273 -2.12 12.23 4.11
C LEU A 273 -1.15 12.16 5.29
N ALA A 274 -0.15 13.05 5.34
CA ALA A 274 0.81 13.12 6.43
C ALA A 274 0.14 13.57 7.73
N ALA A 275 -0.73 14.58 7.69
CA ALA A 275 -1.51 15.03 8.85
C ALA A 275 -2.44 13.91 9.38
N ALA A 276 -3.06 13.15 8.48
CA ALA A 276 -3.86 11.97 8.83
C ALA A 276 -3.02 10.77 9.29
N LYS A 277 -1.68 10.83 9.18
CA LYS A 277 -0.75 9.75 9.54
C LYS A 277 -1.08 8.43 8.83
N VAL A 278 -1.23 8.51 7.51
CA VAL A 278 -1.67 7.39 6.67
C VAL A 278 -0.60 6.30 6.55
N TRP A 279 0.68 6.68 6.45
CA TRP A 279 1.80 5.74 6.30
C TRP A 279 2.30 5.27 7.66
N PRO A 280 2.11 3.99 8.03
CA PRO A 280 2.52 3.51 9.35
C PRO A 280 4.06 3.47 9.46
N VAL A 281 4.57 3.94 10.59
CA VAL A 281 6.00 3.97 10.91
C VAL A 281 6.39 2.93 11.96
N ASN A 282 5.39 2.21 12.48
CA ASN A 282 5.49 1.10 13.44
C ASN A 282 4.67 -0.09 12.92
N ASP A 283 3.74 -0.65 13.71
CA ASP A 283 2.97 -1.86 13.37
C ASP A 283 2.07 -1.67 12.11
N GLY A 284 1.26 -0.64 12.08
CA GLY A 284 0.36 -0.37 10.96
C GLY A 284 -0.84 -1.31 10.83
N MET A 285 -1.04 -2.22 11.79
CA MET A 285 -2.14 -3.20 11.83
C MET A 285 -2.88 -3.16 13.17
N PRO A 286 -3.45 -2.00 13.61
CA PRO A 286 -4.12 -1.89 14.89
C PRO A 286 -5.27 -2.89 14.99
N THR A 287 -5.31 -3.68 16.05
CA THR A 287 -6.31 -4.74 16.27
C THR A 287 -7.73 -4.20 16.13
N GLU A 288 -8.02 -3.06 16.77
CA GLU A 288 -9.34 -2.42 16.70
C GLU A 288 -9.75 -2.05 15.27
N MET A 289 -8.82 -1.51 14.45
CA MET A 289 -9.15 -1.16 13.06
C MET A 289 -9.40 -2.41 12.21
N VAL A 290 -8.67 -3.51 12.44
CA VAL A 290 -8.89 -4.79 11.75
C VAL A 290 -10.27 -5.34 12.11
N GLU A 291 -10.65 -5.33 13.40
CA GLU A 291 -11.97 -5.77 13.88
C GLU A 291 -13.11 -4.92 13.31
N VAL A 292 -12.98 -3.58 13.35
CA VAL A 292 -13.95 -2.66 12.75
C VAL A 292 -14.14 -2.96 11.27
N THR A 293 -13.05 -3.21 10.55
CA THR A 293 -13.11 -3.54 9.12
C THR A 293 -13.83 -4.85 8.85
N ILE A 294 -13.51 -5.93 9.61
CA ILE A 294 -14.20 -7.22 9.49
C ILE A 294 -15.71 -7.05 9.75
N ASN A 295 -16.10 -6.30 10.80
CA ASN A 295 -17.49 -6.03 11.12
C ASN A 295 -18.18 -5.21 10.02
N LYS A 296 -17.52 -4.19 9.49
CA LYS A 296 -18.04 -3.38 8.38
C LYS A 296 -18.24 -4.23 7.11
N MET A 297 -17.38 -5.20 6.84
CA MET A 297 -17.55 -6.11 5.70
C MET A 297 -18.81 -6.99 5.84
N VAL A 298 -19.22 -7.34 7.04
CA VAL A 298 -20.51 -8.01 7.28
C VAL A 298 -21.67 -7.03 7.05
N GLU A 299 -21.59 -5.83 7.62
CA GLU A 299 -22.62 -4.80 7.47
C GLU A 299 -22.93 -4.49 6.00
N ILE A 300 -21.90 -4.40 5.16
CA ILE A 300 -22.05 -4.11 3.73
C ILE A 300 -22.26 -5.37 2.85
N GLY A 301 -22.46 -6.54 3.47
CA GLY A 301 -22.80 -7.79 2.78
C GLY A 301 -21.67 -8.47 2.02
N LEU A 302 -20.40 -8.19 2.36
CA LEU A 302 -19.23 -8.87 1.79
C LEU A 302 -18.90 -10.19 2.49
N LEU A 303 -19.25 -10.30 3.77
CA LEU A 303 -19.10 -11.51 4.58
C LEU A 303 -20.42 -11.83 5.28
N LYS A 304 -20.64 -13.09 5.60
CA LYS A 304 -21.67 -13.49 6.57
C LYS A 304 -21.10 -13.41 7.98
N GLU A 305 -21.97 -13.24 8.99
CA GLU A 305 -21.54 -13.22 10.39
C GLU A 305 -20.79 -14.52 10.78
N SER A 306 -21.24 -15.67 10.25
CA SER A 306 -20.61 -16.97 10.48
C SER A 306 -19.26 -17.16 9.78
N GLU A 307 -18.88 -16.28 8.86
CA GLU A 307 -17.64 -16.34 8.07
C GLU A 307 -16.56 -15.40 8.61
N LYS A 308 -16.85 -14.64 9.66
CA LYS A 308 -15.90 -13.66 10.24
C LYS A 308 -14.61 -14.33 10.71
N PRO A 309 -13.44 -13.98 10.12
CA PRO A 309 -12.18 -14.44 10.66
C PRO A 309 -11.83 -13.69 11.95
N LYS A 310 -11.05 -14.32 12.83
CA LYS A 310 -10.42 -13.63 13.95
C LYS A 310 -9.26 -12.77 13.46
N VAL A 311 -8.88 -11.74 14.22
CA VAL A 311 -7.75 -10.84 13.86
C VAL A 311 -6.45 -11.61 13.67
N ASP A 312 -6.15 -12.58 14.54
CA ASP A 312 -4.96 -13.44 14.46
C ASP A 312 -4.94 -14.38 13.26
N GLN A 313 -6.11 -14.62 12.63
CA GLN A 313 -6.19 -15.29 11.33
C GLN A 313 -5.92 -14.35 10.15
N VAL A 314 -6.06 -13.04 10.33
CA VAL A 314 -5.86 -12.04 9.27
C VAL A 314 -4.44 -11.50 9.28
N VAL A 315 -3.87 -11.20 10.45
CA VAL A 315 -2.56 -10.57 10.58
C VAL A 315 -1.52 -11.50 11.18
N ASP A 316 -0.29 -11.41 10.68
CA ASP A 316 0.92 -11.98 11.27
C ASP A 316 1.89 -10.84 11.61
N ARG A 317 2.08 -10.59 12.90
CA ARG A 317 2.99 -9.53 13.39
C ARG A 317 4.44 -9.97 13.51
N GLY A 318 4.77 -11.21 13.21
CA GLY A 318 6.15 -11.72 13.25
C GLY A 318 7.13 -10.84 12.47
N PRO A 319 6.90 -10.61 11.16
CA PRO A 319 7.79 -9.79 10.33
C PRO A 319 7.92 -8.35 10.83
N VAL A 320 6.83 -7.68 11.20
CA VAL A 320 6.90 -6.29 11.68
C VAL A 320 7.57 -6.18 13.05
N ASN A 321 7.35 -7.13 13.95
CA ASN A 321 8.01 -7.16 15.25
C ASN A 321 9.53 -7.35 15.10
N ALA A 322 9.97 -8.24 14.22
CA ALA A 322 11.38 -8.44 13.91
C ALA A 322 12.01 -7.18 13.27
N ALA A 323 11.31 -6.53 12.35
CA ALA A 323 11.74 -5.26 11.76
C ALA A 323 11.88 -4.17 12.82
N LEU A 324 10.92 -4.04 13.73
CA LEU A 324 10.95 -3.04 14.81
C LEU A 324 11.99 -3.35 15.89
N ALA A 325 12.29 -4.61 16.14
CA ALA A 325 13.40 -4.99 17.02
C ALA A 325 14.75 -4.47 16.48
N LYS A 326 14.93 -4.45 15.16
CA LYS A 326 16.12 -3.90 14.50
C LYS A 326 16.11 -2.37 14.43
N LEU A 327 14.98 -1.76 14.05
CA LEU A 327 14.87 -0.33 13.75
C LEU A 327 14.57 0.54 14.98
N GLY A 328 14.08 -0.06 16.06
CA GLY A 328 13.43 0.65 17.17
C GLY A 328 12.04 1.15 16.79
N ARG A 329 11.19 1.43 17.78
CA ARG A 329 9.90 2.11 17.54
C ARG A 329 10.13 3.60 17.28
N TRP A 330 9.35 4.17 16.38
CA TRP A 330 9.31 5.61 16.17
C TRP A 330 8.41 6.24 17.24
N THR A 331 8.96 7.19 17.98
CA THR A 331 8.28 7.88 19.08
C THR A 331 8.32 9.40 18.96
N ASP A 332 8.80 9.93 17.83
CA ASP A 332 8.94 11.37 17.56
C ASP A 332 7.61 12.12 17.70
N ASP A 333 6.49 11.43 17.49
CA ASP A 333 5.13 11.96 17.65
C ASP A 333 4.32 11.02 18.57
N PRO A 334 3.66 11.54 19.63
CA PRO A 334 2.84 10.75 20.57
C PRO A 334 1.78 9.86 19.90
N ALA A 335 1.27 10.25 18.73
CA ALA A 335 0.28 9.45 18.02
C ALA A 335 0.83 8.18 17.37
N TRP A 336 2.14 7.94 17.46
CA TRP A 336 2.81 6.71 17.03
C TRP A 336 3.25 5.79 18.18
N LYS A 337 2.94 6.18 19.41
CA LYS A 337 3.28 5.41 20.63
C LYS A 337 2.43 4.15 20.77
#